data_6e93746776c424feec66f1c7a8747b18
#
_entry.id   6e93746776c424feec66f1c7a8747b18
#
_cell.length_a   1.000
_cell.length_b   1.000
_cell.length_c   1.000
_cell.angle_alpha   90.00
_cell.angle_beta   90.00
_cell.angle_gamma   90.00
#
_symmetry.space_group_name_H-M   'P 1'
#
loop_
_entity.id
_entity.type
_entity.pdbx_description
1 polymer ?
#
loop_
_entity_poly.entity_id
_entity_poly.type
_entity_poly.pdbx_seq_one_letter_code
_entity_poly.pdbx_strand_id
1 'polypeptide(L)'
;MRKISIETDAYFPSNTLDSELVCAGFKAMKAHGYDAADYQHLVVTTNPLFSLSDSKFERVLTDHRKAAEEAQVEIYQVHGPWRHPPKDATEEDRAERLEKMTKSLYAAHLLGSRRMVIHPIMPFGTGTEPDHAAFHDMNFEFYSKLLAEAKKLDVIICLENMPFTAHSIASPSSVFQFVKEFDDDHMRMCLDTGHALIFGVQPADAVREAKNWIETLHIHDNDGRGDQHRMPYYGVCDWAAFATAVKEFLPESVPMSMETKAPPKMPDALREYFGTGIAKLARSLCL
;
A
#
# COMPACT_ATOMS: atom_id res chain seq x y z
N MET A 1 -19.44 10.76 -0.82
CA MET A 1 -18.59 10.82 0.40
C MET A 1 -17.42 9.90 0.17
N ARG A 2 -16.20 10.38 0.38
CA ARG A 2 -14.96 9.61 0.20
C ARG A 2 -14.98 8.36 1.08
N LYS A 3 -14.59 7.21 0.52
CA LYS A 3 -14.47 5.96 1.24
C LYS A 3 -13.31 6.01 2.26
N ILE A 4 -13.41 5.21 3.30
CA ILE A 4 -12.29 4.94 4.21
C ILE A 4 -11.88 3.49 4.11
N SER A 5 -10.59 3.24 4.18
CA SER A 5 -9.94 1.93 4.05
C SER A 5 -8.97 1.70 5.19
N ILE A 6 -8.60 0.44 5.40
CA ILE A 6 -7.55 0.03 6.34
C ILE A 6 -6.87 -1.23 5.82
N GLU A 7 -5.62 -1.45 6.22
CA GLU A 7 -4.88 -2.68 5.97
C GLU A 7 -5.57 -3.90 6.61
N THR A 8 -5.66 -5.01 5.85
CA THR A 8 -6.38 -6.22 6.30
C THR A 8 -5.70 -6.95 7.45
N ASP A 9 -4.39 -6.79 7.63
CA ASP A 9 -3.65 -7.46 8.71
C ASP A 9 -3.96 -6.86 10.11
N ALA A 10 -4.68 -5.74 10.17
CA ALA A 10 -5.30 -5.24 11.39
C ALA A 10 -6.47 -6.12 11.88
N TYR A 11 -7.03 -6.98 11.01
CA TYR A 11 -8.24 -7.77 11.27
C TYR A 11 -8.02 -9.28 11.19
N PHE A 12 -7.13 -9.74 10.34
CA PHE A 12 -6.78 -11.15 10.21
C PHE A 12 -5.33 -11.31 9.75
N PRO A 13 -4.64 -12.41 10.16
CA PRO A 13 -3.25 -12.62 9.79
C PRO A 13 -3.05 -12.65 8.27
N SER A 14 -2.10 -11.88 7.76
CA SER A 14 -1.79 -11.80 6.32
C SER A 14 -1.31 -13.11 5.69
N ASN A 15 -0.99 -14.14 6.48
CA ASN A 15 -0.58 -15.46 6.02
C ASN A 15 -1.66 -16.55 6.17
N THR A 16 -2.88 -16.18 6.58
CA THR A 16 -3.98 -17.14 6.70
C THR A 16 -4.53 -17.53 5.32
N LEU A 17 -4.84 -18.81 5.16
CA LEU A 17 -5.62 -19.32 4.02
C LEU A 17 -7.02 -19.76 4.48
N ASP A 18 -7.38 -19.49 5.72
CA ASP A 18 -8.66 -19.82 6.32
C ASP A 18 -9.72 -18.79 5.90
N SER A 19 -10.59 -19.20 4.99
CA SER A 19 -11.66 -18.36 4.45
C SER A 19 -12.70 -17.93 5.51
N GLU A 20 -12.90 -18.72 6.58
CA GLU A 20 -13.84 -18.34 7.68
C GLU A 20 -13.25 -17.18 8.48
N LEU A 21 -11.95 -17.24 8.77
CA LEU A 21 -11.25 -16.18 9.48
C LEU A 21 -11.22 -14.87 8.65
N VAL A 22 -10.97 -14.98 7.34
CA VAL A 22 -11.00 -13.84 6.42
C VAL A 22 -12.40 -13.24 6.33
N CYS A 23 -13.45 -14.08 6.25
CA CYS A 23 -14.83 -13.62 6.23
C CYS A 23 -15.20 -12.88 7.54
N ALA A 24 -14.80 -13.42 8.69
CA ALA A 24 -15.01 -12.77 9.98
C ALA A 24 -14.31 -11.41 10.05
N GLY A 25 -13.08 -11.33 9.53
CA GLY A 25 -12.32 -10.08 9.48
C GLY A 25 -12.98 -9.00 8.62
N PHE A 26 -13.42 -9.31 7.41
CA PHE A 26 -14.13 -8.34 6.57
C PHE A 26 -15.46 -7.88 7.19
N LYS A 27 -16.21 -8.79 7.86
CA LYS A 27 -17.41 -8.42 8.61
C LYS A 27 -17.09 -7.46 9.76
N ALA A 28 -16.00 -7.69 10.49
CA ALA A 28 -15.54 -6.79 11.55
C ALA A 28 -15.11 -5.43 11.00
N MET A 29 -14.38 -5.38 9.86
CA MET A 29 -14.05 -4.13 9.17
C MET A 29 -15.32 -3.34 8.88
N LYS A 30 -16.33 -3.97 8.30
CA LYS A 30 -17.60 -3.31 7.99
C LYS A 30 -18.32 -2.81 9.23
N ALA A 31 -18.36 -3.62 10.29
CA ALA A 31 -18.98 -3.23 11.55
C ALA A 31 -18.30 -2.02 12.20
N HIS A 32 -16.99 -1.85 12.02
CA HIS A 32 -16.24 -0.68 12.47
C HIS A 32 -16.43 0.56 11.57
N GLY A 33 -17.04 0.40 10.38
CA GLY A 33 -17.42 1.51 9.48
C GLY A 33 -16.50 1.71 8.29
N TYR A 34 -15.61 0.75 7.97
CA TYR A 34 -14.79 0.80 6.76
C TYR A 34 -15.61 0.43 5.52
N ASP A 35 -15.28 1.09 4.41
CA ASP A 35 -15.90 0.87 3.10
C ASP A 35 -15.00 0.02 2.19
N ALA A 36 -13.70 0.07 2.44
CA ALA A 36 -12.69 -0.56 1.61
C ALA A 36 -11.55 -1.16 2.45
N ALA A 37 -10.73 -1.95 1.79
CA ALA A 37 -9.57 -2.63 2.35
C ALA A 37 -8.33 -2.42 1.49
N ASP A 38 -7.18 -2.35 2.15
CA ASP A 38 -5.86 -2.61 1.60
C ASP A 38 -5.48 -4.06 1.92
N TYR A 39 -5.38 -4.90 0.89
CA TYR A 39 -5.19 -6.33 1.05
C TYR A 39 -3.70 -6.70 1.21
N GLN A 40 -3.33 -7.20 2.39
CA GLN A 40 -1.93 -7.35 2.83
C GLN A 40 -1.35 -8.77 2.66
N HIS A 41 -2.09 -9.75 2.14
CA HIS A 41 -1.60 -11.14 2.04
C HIS A 41 -0.40 -11.33 1.12
N LEU A 42 -0.15 -10.41 0.21
CA LEU A 42 0.93 -10.51 -0.77
C LEU A 42 2.22 -9.78 -0.35
N VAL A 43 2.19 -9.04 0.76
CA VAL A 43 3.36 -8.28 1.26
C VAL A 43 4.52 -9.21 1.60
N VAL A 44 4.25 -10.28 2.35
CA VAL A 44 5.31 -11.20 2.82
C VAL A 44 5.70 -12.17 1.72
N THR A 45 6.94 -12.08 1.23
CA THR A 45 7.45 -12.90 0.12
C THR A 45 7.45 -14.41 0.39
N THR A 46 7.37 -14.83 1.65
CA THR A 46 7.26 -16.23 2.07
C THR A 46 5.82 -16.66 2.38
N ASN A 47 4.84 -15.83 2.01
CA ASN A 47 3.43 -16.17 2.22
C ASN A 47 3.09 -17.50 1.51
N PRO A 48 2.33 -18.41 2.17
CA PRO A 48 1.92 -19.67 1.60
C PRO A 48 1.22 -19.55 0.23
N LEU A 49 0.54 -18.43 -0.05
CA LEU A 49 -0.09 -18.16 -1.34
C LEU A 49 0.87 -18.32 -2.52
N PHE A 50 2.14 -17.87 -2.39
CA PHE A 50 3.11 -17.96 -3.48
C PHE A 50 3.53 -19.39 -3.82
N SER A 51 3.31 -20.35 -2.90
CA SER A 51 3.66 -21.78 -3.06
C SER A 51 2.47 -22.64 -3.49
N LEU A 52 1.27 -22.07 -3.64
CA LEU A 52 0.10 -22.81 -4.09
C LEU A 52 0.18 -23.10 -5.59
N SER A 53 -0.43 -24.24 -6.01
CA SER A 53 -0.72 -24.45 -7.44
C SER A 53 -1.72 -23.40 -7.93
N ASP A 54 -1.70 -23.09 -9.22
CA ASP A 54 -2.53 -22.04 -9.81
C ASP A 54 -4.01 -22.18 -9.46
N SER A 55 -4.56 -23.40 -9.60
CA SER A 55 -5.97 -23.67 -9.27
C SER A 55 -6.33 -23.45 -7.79
N LYS A 56 -5.39 -23.73 -6.87
CA LYS A 56 -5.59 -23.44 -5.43
C LYS A 56 -5.45 -21.96 -5.15
N PHE A 57 -4.49 -21.29 -5.78
CA PHE A 57 -4.26 -19.86 -5.67
C PHE A 57 -5.50 -19.08 -6.11
N GLU A 58 -6.03 -19.37 -7.29
CA GLU A 58 -7.25 -18.76 -7.83
C GLU A 58 -8.45 -18.99 -6.92
N ARG A 59 -8.63 -20.22 -6.41
CA ARG A 59 -9.73 -20.54 -5.50
C ARG A 59 -9.67 -19.73 -4.22
N VAL A 60 -8.50 -19.69 -3.56
CA VAL A 60 -8.33 -18.94 -2.28
C VAL A 60 -8.65 -17.47 -2.50
N LEU A 61 -8.12 -16.84 -3.56
CA LEU A 61 -8.37 -15.43 -3.82
C LEU A 61 -9.81 -15.15 -4.21
N THR A 62 -10.45 -16.05 -4.95
CA THR A 62 -11.88 -15.96 -5.27
C THR A 62 -12.74 -16.06 -4.01
N ASP A 63 -12.38 -16.94 -3.08
CA ASP A 63 -13.09 -17.07 -1.79
C ASP A 63 -12.90 -15.82 -0.92
N HIS A 64 -11.69 -15.24 -0.89
CA HIS A 64 -11.43 -13.97 -0.18
C HIS A 64 -12.19 -12.81 -0.80
N ARG A 65 -12.26 -12.73 -2.15
CA ARG A 65 -13.07 -11.73 -2.85
C ARG A 65 -14.55 -11.85 -2.47
N LYS A 66 -15.11 -13.06 -2.51
CA LYS A 66 -16.51 -13.29 -2.12
C LYS A 66 -16.77 -12.87 -0.68
N ALA A 67 -15.84 -13.18 0.24
CA ALA A 67 -15.95 -12.77 1.64
C ALA A 67 -16.00 -11.24 1.80
N ALA A 68 -15.19 -10.50 1.03
CA ALA A 68 -15.22 -9.05 1.02
C ALA A 68 -16.53 -8.51 0.41
N GLU A 69 -16.99 -9.07 -0.72
CA GLU A 69 -18.26 -8.71 -1.38
C GLU A 69 -19.47 -8.93 -0.45
N GLU A 70 -19.54 -10.09 0.21
CA GLU A 70 -20.61 -10.41 1.19
C GLU A 70 -20.59 -9.46 2.39
N ALA A 71 -19.42 -9.02 2.84
CA ALA A 71 -19.27 -8.03 3.88
C ALA A 71 -19.52 -6.58 3.39
N GLN A 72 -19.67 -6.35 2.08
CA GLN A 72 -19.77 -5.02 1.47
C GLN A 72 -18.53 -4.15 1.76
N VAL A 73 -17.34 -4.75 1.70
CA VAL A 73 -16.05 -4.09 1.77
C VAL A 73 -15.36 -4.25 0.42
N GLU A 74 -15.01 -3.15 -0.23
CA GLU A 74 -14.26 -3.19 -1.49
C GLU A 74 -12.79 -3.51 -1.22
N ILE A 75 -12.18 -4.45 -1.93
CA ILE A 75 -10.71 -4.56 -1.95
C ILE A 75 -10.21 -3.50 -2.94
N TYR A 76 -9.93 -2.30 -2.44
CA TYR A 76 -9.56 -1.14 -3.26
C TYR A 76 -8.15 -1.27 -3.81
N GLN A 77 -7.22 -1.67 -2.97
CA GLN A 77 -5.81 -1.88 -3.33
C GLN A 77 -5.28 -3.17 -2.71
N VAL A 78 -4.25 -3.74 -3.30
CA VAL A 78 -3.46 -4.83 -2.74
C VAL A 78 -2.03 -4.36 -2.55
N HIS A 79 -1.35 -4.82 -1.52
CA HIS A 79 0.06 -4.55 -1.32
C HIS A 79 0.90 -5.68 -1.90
N GLY A 80 1.83 -5.36 -2.79
CA GLY A 80 2.74 -6.32 -3.42
C GLY A 80 3.88 -6.76 -2.51
N PRO A 81 4.73 -7.70 -2.99
CA PRO A 81 5.76 -8.32 -2.16
C PRO A 81 6.83 -7.34 -1.70
N TRP A 82 7.07 -7.36 -0.40
CA TRP A 82 8.14 -6.63 0.26
C TRP A 82 8.88 -7.53 1.23
N ARG A 83 10.18 -7.33 1.41
CA ARG A 83 10.96 -7.94 2.48
C ARG A 83 12.01 -6.98 3.03
N HIS A 84 12.20 -7.06 4.33
CA HIS A 84 13.24 -6.31 4.99
C HIS A 84 14.16 -7.29 5.78
N PRO A 85 15.49 -7.23 5.63
CA PRO A 85 16.22 -6.40 4.67
C PRO A 85 15.93 -6.78 3.22
N PRO A 86 16.02 -5.81 2.26
CA PRO A 86 15.76 -6.07 0.85
C PRO A 86 16.77 -7.09 0.30
N LYS A 87 16.31 -7.90 -0.63
CA LYS A 87 17.11 -8.90 -1.33
C LYS A 87 16.89 -8.72 -2.83
N ASP A 88 17.50 -7.69 -3.38
CA ASP A 88 17.38 -7.28 -4.79
C ASP A 88 18.76 -7.11 -5.46
N ALA A 89 19.85 -7.56 -4.78
CA ALA A 89 21.21 -7.26 -5.19
C ALA A 89 21.63 -8.00 -6.48
N THR A 90 21.20 -9.25 -6.65
CA THR A 90 21.55 -10.04 -7.85
C THR A 90 20.42 -10.00 -8.89
N GLU A 91 20.74 -10.41 -10.12
CA GLU A 91 19.72 -10.56 -11.17
C GLU A 91 18.71 -11.64 -10.81
N GLU A 92 19.16 -12.74 -10.17
CA GLU A 92 18.30 -13.82 -9.74
C GLU A 92 17.31 -13.36 -8.64
N ASP A 93 17.78 -12.55 -7.69
CA ASP A 93 16.92 -11.96 -6.65
C ASP A 93 15.83 -11.06 -7.26
N ARG A 94 16.23 -10.24 -8.24
CA ARG A 94 15.28 -9.35 -8.94
C ARG A 94 14.32 -10.14 -9.83
N ALA A 95 14.78 -11.22 -10.47
CA ALA A 95 13.91 -12.11 -11.25
C ALA A 95 12.88 -12.81 -10.36
N GLU A 96 13.28 -13.35 -9.18
CA GLU A 96 12.36 -13.91 -8.19
C GLU A 96 11.32 -12.87 -7.72
N ARG A 97 11.76 -11.64 -7.48
CA ARG A 97 10.87 -10.56 -7.08
C ARG A 97 9.88 -10.20 -8.19
N LEU A 98 10.35 -10.10 -9.44
CA LEU A 98 9.49 -9.83 -10.60
C LEU A 98 8.43 -10.91 -10.78
N GLU A 99 8.79 -12.18 -10.64
CA GLU A 99 7.84 -13.31 -10.70
C GLU A 99 6.75 -13.16 -9.63
N LYS A 100 7.13 -12.93 -8.37
CA LYS A 100 6.17 -12.74 -7.27
C LYS A 100 5.30 -11.50 -7.47
N MET A 101 5.85 -10.40 -7.98
CA MET A 101 5.10 -9.20 -8.30
C MET A 101 4.11 -9.42 -9.44
N THR A 102 4.51 -10.15 -10.48
CA THR A 102 3.61 -10.55 -11.58
C THR A 102 2.46 -11.42 -11.05
N LYS A 103 2.77 -12.39 -10.18
CA LYS A 103 1.74 -13.20 -9.51
C LYS A 103 0.83 -12.34 -8.62
N SER A 104 1.34 -11.28 -8.03
CA SER A 104 0.55 -10.34 -7.22
C SER A 104 -0.34 -9.43 -8.07
N LEU A 105 0.08 -9.05 -9.28
CA LEU A 105 -0.80 -8.38 -10.24
C LEU A 105 -1.98 -9.28 -10.63
N TYR A 106 -1.72 -10.56 -10.87
CA TYR A 106 -2.78 -11.53 -11.15
C TYR A 106 -3.71 -11.71 -9.94
N ALA A 107 -3.16 -11.72 -8.73
CA ALA A 107 -3.96 -11.75 -7.50
C ALA A 107 -4.85 -10.51 -7.37
N ALA A 108 -4.34 -9.31 -7.65
CA ALA A 108 -5.13 -8.08 -7.64
C ALA A 108 -6.32 -8.18 -8.60
N HIS A 109 -6.08 -8.64 -9.83
CA HIS A 109 -7.14 -8.89 -10.82
C HIS A 109 -8.20 -9.89 -10.31
N LEU A 110 -7.79 -11.02 -9.72
CA LEU A 110 -8.72 -12.02 -9.16
C LEU A 110 -9.53 -11.46 -7.99
N LEU A 111 -8.93 -10.65 -7.15
CA LEU A 111 -9.57 -9.97 -6.02
C LEU A 111 -10.52 -8.84 -6.45
N GLY A 112 -10.50 -8.48 -7.74
CA GLY A 112 -11.30 -7.38 -8.27
C GLY A 112 -10.71 -5.99 -7.96
N SER A 113 -9.45 -5.93 -7.48
CA SER A 113 -8.72 -4.68 -7.31
C SER A 113 -8.01 -4.30 -8.61
N ARG A 114 -8.03 -3.01 -8.93
CA ARG A 114 -7.26 -2.46 -10.05
C ARG A 114 -5.94 -1.83 -9.62
N ARG A 115 -5.53 -1.97 -8.36
CA ARG A 115 -4.39 -1.25 -7.80
C ARG A 115 -3.48 -2.18 -7.01
N MET A 116 -2.19 -2.10 -7.32
CA MET A 116 -1.17 -2.80 -6.54
C MET A 116 -0.13 -1.81 -6.06
N VAL A 117 -0.08 -1.60 -4.74
CA VAL A 117 0.97 -0.82 -4.09
C VAL A 117 2.26 -1.62 -4.04
N ILE A 118 3.38 -0.96 -4.27
CA ILE A 118 4.68 -1.61 -4.38
C ILE A 118 5.81 -0.62 -4.10
N HIS A 119 6.93 -1.11 -3.61
CA HIS A 119 8.11 -0.33 -3.29
C HIS A 119 9.18 -0.41 -4.38
N PRO A 120 10.01 0.63 -4.58
CA PRO A 120 11.19 0.54 -5.43
C PRO A 120 12.05 -0.68 -5.11
N ILE A 121 12.68 -1.29 -6.11
CA ILE A 121 13.71 -2.31 -5.84
C ILE A 121 14.92 -1.63 -5.21
N MET A 122 15.61 -2.36 -4.33
CA MET A 122 16.75 -1.85 -3.57
C MET A 122 18.01 -2.70 -3.82
N PRO A 123 18.61 -2.61 -5.01
CA PRO A 123 19.75 -3.45 -5.40
C PRO A 123 20.99 -3.20 -4.54
N PHE A 124 21.06 -2.04 -3.88
CA PHE A 124 22.18 -1.67 -2.99
C PHE A 124 21.83 -1.77 -1.49
N GLY A 125 20.68 -2.40 -1.16
CA GLY A 125 20.19 -2.48 0.22
C GLY A 125 19.52 -1.18 0.70
N THR A 126 19.42 -0.99 2.01
CA THR A 126 18.77 0.18 2.64
C THR A 126 19.74 1.30 3.02
N GLY A 127 21.05 1.11 2.78
CA GLY A 127 22.08 2.13 3.01
C GLY A 127 22.09 3.19 1.91
N THR A 128 23.18 3.97 1.88
CA THR A 128 23.39 4.95 0.80
C THR A 128 23.61 4.23 -0.52
N GLU A 129 22.87 4.59 -1.55
CA GLU A 129 23.11 4.09 -2.89
C GLU A 129 24.42 4.69 -3.47
N PRO A 130 25.32 3.83 -3.95
CA PRO A 130 26.63 4.27 -4.44
C PRO A 130 26.55 4.97 -5.80
N ASP A 131 25.51 4.69 -6.59
CA ASP A 131 25.32 5.18 -7.96
C ASP A 131 23.82 5.42 -8.21
N HIS A 132 23.43 6.70 -8.23
CA HIS A 132 22.05 7.13 -8.47
C HIS A 132 21.55 6.76 -9.87
N ALA A 133 22.41 6.85 -10.89
CA ALA A 133 22.03 6.51 -12.25
C ALA A 133 21.76 5.00 -12.37
N ALA A 134 22.64 4.16 -11.83
CA ALA A 134 22.43 2.71 -11.82
C ALA A 134 21.18 2.31 -11.02
N PHE A 135 20.91 2.98 -9.88
CA PHE A 135 19.71 2.74 -9.09
C PHE A 135 18.44 3.08 -9.90
N HIS A 136 18.44 4.23 -10.54
CA HIS A 136 17.37 4.67 -11.44
C HIS A 136 17.14 3.69 -12.58
N ASP A 137 18.18 3.36 -13.33
CA ASP A 137 18.10 2.51 -14.53
C ASP A 137 17.60 1.09 -14.18
N MET A 138 18.08 0.51 -13.08
CA MET A 138 17.62 -0.78 -12.60
C MET A 138 16.14 -0.77 -12.22
N ASN A 139 15.67 0.28 -11.53
CA ASN A 139 14.26 0.46 -11.20
C ASN A 139 13.43 0.67 -12.48
N PHE A 140 13.88 1.50 -13.41
CA PHE A 140 13.16 1.79 -14.65
C PHE A 140 13.02 0.53 -15.51
N GLU A 141 14.08 -0.26 -15.68
CA GLU A 141 14.03 -1.54 -16.39
C GLU A 141 13.09 -2.53 -15.72
N PHE A 142 13.18 -2.66 -14.39
CA PHE A 142 12.34 -3.57 -13.60
C PHE A 142 10.86 -3.22 -13.75
N TYR A 143 10.51 -1.95 -13.54
CA TYR A 143 9.12 -1.50 -13.61
C TYR A 143 8.58 -1.47 -15.05
N SER A 144 9.42 -1.26 -16.07
CA SER A 144 9.01 -1.39 -17.47
C SER A 144 8.54 -2.80 -17.80
N LYS A 145 9.23 -3.83 -17.26
CA LYS A 145 8.82 -5.23 -17.41
C LYS A 145 7.50 -5.51 -16.66
N LEU A 146 7.40 -5.05 -15.43
CA LEU A 146 6.20 -5.26 -14.60
C LEU A 146 4.98 -4.53 -15.18
N LEU A 147 5.16 -3.31 -15.70
CA LEU A 147 4.12 -2.50 -16.33
C LEU A 147 3.50 -3.21 -17.55
N ALA A 148 4.32 -3.91 -18.34
CA ALA A 148 3.83 -4.69 -19.47
C ALA A 148 2.86 -5.81 -19.02
N GLU A 149 3.07 -6.42 -17.86
CA GLU A 149 2.16 -7.42 -17.28
C GLU A 149 0.92 -6.75 -16.64
N ALA A 150 1.12 -5.62 -15.96
CA ALA A 150 0.02 -4.87 -15.32
C ALA A 150 -1.04 -4.43 -16.34
N LYS A 151 -0.61 -3.97 -17.51
CA LYS A 151 -1.51 -3.57 -18.62
C LYS A 151 -2.36 -4.72 -19.14
N LYS A 152 -1.85 -5.95 -19.21
CA LYS A 152 -2.61 -7.12 -19.65
C LYS A 152 -3.77 -7.46 -18.70
N LEU A 153 -3.61 -7.11 -17.42
CA LEU A 153 -4.54 -7.41 -16.34
C LEU A 153 -5.43 -6.22 -15.96
N ASP A 154 -5.24 -5.07 -16.60
CA ASP A 154 -5.86 -3.79 -16.25
C ASP A 154 -5.63 -3.41 -14.78
N VAL A 155 -4.41 -3.60 -14.29
CA VAL A 155 -3.99 -3.26 -12.93
C VAL A 155 -3.01 -2.09 -12.97
N ILE A 156 -3.21 -1.11 -12.09
CA ILE A 156 -2.35 0.06 -11.92
C ILE A 156 -1.27 -0.27 -10.88
N ILE A 157 -0.02 -0.07 -11.23
CA ILE A 157 1.10 -0.10 -10.29
C ILE A 157 1.14 1.24 -9.56
N CYS A 158 1.03 1.20 -8.24
CA CYS A 158 1.10 2.37 -7.38
C CYS A 158 2.43 2.33 -6.62
N LEU A 159 3.44 3.05 -7.15
CA LEU A 159 4.77 3.08 -6.53
C LEU A 159 4.75 3.97 -5.29
N GLU A 160 5.22 3.43 -4.18
CA GLU A 160 5.18 4.10 -2.88
C GLU A 160 6.47 4.86 -2.58
N ASN A 161 6.34 6.06 -2.01
CA ASN A 161 7.47 6.77 -1.43
C ASN A 161 7.93 6.09 -0.13
N MET A 162 9.24 6.00 0.09
CA MET A 162 9.87 5.16 1.12
C MET A 162 10.58 6.00 2.20
N PRO A 163 10.79 5.46 3.42
CA PRO A 163 11.44 6.21 4.51
C PRO A 163 12.97 6.27 4.41
N PHE A 164 13.56 5.84 3.29
CA PHE A 164 15.02 5.74 3.13
C PHE A 164 15.59 7.01 2.51
N THR A 165 15.95 7.99 3.35
CA THR A 165 16.40 9.33 2.93
C THR A 165 17.69 9.35 2.10
N ALA A 166 18.43 8.25 2.09
CA ALA A 166 19.65 8.08 1.29
C ALA A 166 19.39 7.61 -0.16
N HIS A 167 18.13 7.32 -0.52
CA HIS A 167 17.79 6.81 -1.85
C HIS A 167 17.20 7.90 -2.73
N SER A 168 17.58 7.87 -4.03
CA SER A 168 17.13 8.85 -5.03
C SER A 168 15.67 8.68 -5.43
N ILE A 169 15.09 7.47 -5.33
CA ILE A 169 13.67 7.19 -5.58
C ILE A 169 13.04 6.80 -4.22
N ALA A 170 12.82 7.79 -3.34
CA ALA A 170 12.26 7.54 -2.03
C ALA A 170 11.38 8.70 -1.52
N SER A 171 11.77 9.96 -1.72
CA SER A 171 10.92 11.09 -1.33
C SER A 171 9.64 11.16 -2.17
N PRO A 172 8.55 11.80 -1.67
CA PRO A 172 7.34 11.98 -2.45
C PRO A 172 7.59 12.60 -3.83
N SER A 173 8.39 13.66 -3.90
CA SER A 173 8.72 14.34 -5.16
C SER A 173 9.52 13.44 -6.11
N SER A 174 10.54 12.72 -5.61
CA SER A 174 11.35 11.85 -6.47
C SER A 174 10.57 10.65 -7.02
N VAL A 175 9.70 10.04 -6.21
CA VAL A 175 8.81 8.97 -6.69
C VAL A 175 7.81 9.52 -7.71
N PHE A 176 7.24 10.70 -7.47
CA PHE A 176 6.36 11.37 -8.43
C PHE A 176 7.05 11.62 -9.77
N GLN A 177 8.29 12.15 -9.78
CA GLN A 177 9.05 12.35 -11.03
C GLN A 177 9.33 11.02 -11.73
N PHE A 178 9.75 10.00 -10.98
CA PHE A 178 10.03 8.67 -11.52
C PHE A 178 8.81 8.02 -12.19
N VAL A 179 7.63 8.04 -11.55
CA VAL A 179 6.42 7.45 -12.15
C VAL A 179 5.97 8.18 -13.41
N LYS A 180 6.25 9.48 -13.51
CA LYS A 180 5.94 10.26 -14.72
C LYS A 180 6.76 9.87 -15.92
N GLU A 181 7.96 9.34 -15.74
CA GLU A 181 8.83 8.94 -16.85
C GLU A 181 8.24 7.82 -17.70
N PHE A 182 7.35 7.00 -17.12
CA PHE A 182 6.67 5.91 -17.85
C PHE A 182 5.59 6.43 -18.81
N ASP A 183 5.05 7.64 -18.59
CA ASP A 183 3.98 8.24 -19.39
C ASP A 183 2.82 7.25 -19.69
N ASP A 184 2.39 6.50 -18.65
CA ASP A 184 1.38 5.44 -18.77
C ASP A 184 0.36 5.52 -17.63
N ASP A 185 -0.91 5.28 -17.96
CA ASP A 185 -2.01 5.34 -16.99
C ASP A 185 -1.98 4.18 -15.97
N HIS A 186 -1.23 3.11 -16.24
CA HIS A 186 -1.05 1.98 -15.32
C HIS A 186 0.17 2.15 -14.41
N MET A 187 0.84 3.31 -14.42
CA MET A 187 1.90 3.66 -13.48
C MET A 187 1.52 4.92 -12.73
N ARG A 188 1.31 4.82 -11.44
CA ARG A 188 0.84 5.87 -10.53
C ARG A 188 1.63 5.83 -9.22
N MET A 189 1.30 6.71 -8.31
CA MET A 189 1.93 6.85 -7.02
C MET A 189 1.00 6.38 -5.90
N CYS A 190 1.56 5.68 -4.92
CA CYS A 190 1.02 5.59 -3.58
C CYS A 190 1.71 6.66 -2.73
N LEU A 191 0.94 7.55 -2.10
CA LEU A 191 1.50 8.49 -1.15
C LEU A 191 1.38 7.92 0.26
N ASP A 192 2.53 7.58 0.85
CA ASP A 192 2.66 7.32 2.27
C ASP A 192 2.95 8.61 3.03
N THR A 193 2.06 8.95 3.98
CA THR A 193 2.12 10.21 4.73
C THR A 193 3.23 10.22 5.76
N GLY A 194 3.48 9.10 6.43
CA GLY A 194 4.53 8.98 7.42
C GLY A 194 5.93 8.99 6.82
N HIS A 195 6.10 8.30 5.68
CA HIS A 195 7.36 8.35 4.93
C HIS A 195 7.68 9.77 4.44
N ALA A 196 6.66 10.55 4.02
CA ALA A 196 6.85 11.95 3.64
C ALA A 196 7.39 12.78 4.81
N LEU A 197 6.86 12.58 6.02
CA LEU A 197 7.30 13.31 7.22
C LEU A 197 8.77 13.06 7.58
N ILE A 198 9.31 11.87 7.29
CA ILE A 198 10.72 11.55 7.51
C ILE A 198 11.65 12.39 6.62
N PHE A 199 11.16 12.80 5.44
CA PHE A 199 11.85 13.76 4.56
C PHE A 199 11.61 15.23 4.96
N GLY A 200 10.88 15.49 6.05
CA GLY A 200 10.47 16.86 6.43
C GLY A 200 9.43 17.46 5.49
N VAL A 201 8.77 16.64 4.67
CA VAL A 201 7.72 17.06 3.72
C VAL A 201 6.36 16.89 4.40
N GLN A 202 5.56 17.94 4.46
CA GLN A 202 4.17 17.79 4.87
C GLN A 202 3.37 17.05 3.79
N PRO A 203 2.58 16.03 4.15
CA PRO A 203 1.78 15.28 3.18
C PRO A 203 0.85 16.15 2.32
N ALA A 204 0.37 17.26 2.86
CA ALA A 204 -0.41 18.25 2.11
C ALA A 204 0.35 18.84 0.91
N ASP A 205 1.65 19.06 1.04
CA ASP A 205 2.49 19.60 -0.05
C ASP A 205 2.76 18.55 -1.10
N ALA A 206 3.00 17.30 -0.69
CA ALA A 206 3.11 16.17 -1.61
C ALA A 206 1.82 15.96 -2.43
N VAL A 207 0.64 16.09 -1.80
CA VAL A 207 -0.66 16.04 -2.50
C VAL A 207 -0.79 17.18 -3.52
N ARG A 208 -0.41 18.40 -3.17
CA ARG A 208 -0.46 19.56 -4.08
C ARG A 208 0.48 19.41 -5.26
N GLU A 209 1.66 18.80 -5.06
CA GLU A 209 2.63 18.55 -6.11
C GLU A 209 2.16 17.45 -7.08
N ALA A 210 1.83 16.27 -6.57
CA ALA A 210 1.55 15.08 -7.37
C ALA A 210 0.09 14.99 -7.86
N LYS A 211 -0.88 15.57 -7.12
CA LYS A 211 -2.31 15.65 -7.53
C LYS A 211 -2.86 14.30 -8.01
N ASN A 212 -3.44 14.29 -9.21
CA ASN A 212 -4.06 13.13 -9.83
C ASN A 212 -3.07 11.99 -10.22
N TRP A 213 -1.78 12.14 -9.96
CA TRP A 213 -0.84 11.02 -10.03
C TRP A 213 -0.88 10.12 -8.80
N ILE A 214 -1.46 10.62 -7.68
CA ILE A 214 -1.71 9.82 -6.49
C ILE A 214 -2.98 8.99 -6.71
N GLU A 215 -2.83 7.68 -6.78
CA GLU A 215 -3.92 6.71 -6.99
C GLU A 215 -4.31 5.99 -5.70
N THR A 216 -3.37 5.88 -4.74
CA THR A 216 -3.57 5.25 -3.44
C THR A 216 -2.89 6.05 -2.33
N LEU A 217 -3.33 5.81 -1.09
CA LEU A 217 -2.77 6.44 0.09
C LEU A 217 -2.42 5.38 1.13
N HIS A 218 -1.31 5.60 1.85
CA HIS A 218 -1.01 5.00 3.14
C HIS A 218 -0.98 6.11 4.20
N ILE A 219 -1.90 6.05 5.15
CA ILE A 219 -2.12 7.14 6.10
C ILE A 219 -1.74 6.70 7.50
N HIS A 220 -0.66 7.25 7.98
CA HIS A 220 -0.21 7.16 9.36
C HIS A 220 0.61 8.39 9.75
N ASP A 221 0.92 8.53 11.03
CA ASP A 221 1.70 9.63 11.59
C ASP A 221 3.01 9.12 12.21
N ASN A 222 3.96 10.00 12.42
CA ASN A 222 5.19 9.74 13.16
C ASN A 222 5.80 11.04 13.72
N ASP A 223 6.96 10.95 14.36
CA ASP A 223 7.67 12.10 14.92
C ASP A 223 8.63 12.81 13.94
N GLY A 224 8.56 12.48 12.65
CA GLY A 224 9.45 12.98 11.60
C GLY A 224 10.84 12.34 11.58
N ARG A 225 11.08 11.26 12.34
CA ARG A 225 12.40 10.63 12.48
C ARG A 225 12.42 9.15 12.13
N GLY A 226 11.29 8.47 12.30
CA GLY A 226 11.20 7.03 12.07
C GLY A 226 9.81 6.63 11.63
N ASP A 227 9.76 5.50 10.97
CA ASP A 227 8.54 4.90 10.45
C ASP A 227 7.79 4.17 11.59
N GLN A 228 6.88 4.89 12.26
CA GLN A 228 6.26 4.46 13.51
C GLN A 228 4.81 4.05 13.38
N HIS A 229 4.16 4.24 12.24
CA HIS A 229 2.75 3.92 11.97
C HIS A 229 1.79 4.36 13.10
N ARG A 230 2.02 5.57 13.65
CA ARG A 230 1.15 6.14 14.69
C ARG A 230 -0.19 6.53 14.08
N MET A 231 -1.22 6.56 14.91
CA MET A 231 -2.49 7.15 14.51
C MET A 231 -2.31 8.63 14.13
N PRO A 232 -3.07 9.14 13.16
CA PRO A 232 -3.15 10.57 12.92
C PRO A 232 -3.37 11.38 14.20
N TYR A 233 -2.73 12.55 14.27
CA TYR A 233 -2.64 13.45 15.44
C TYR A 233 -1.69 13.01 16.57
N TYR A 234 -0.98 11.87 16.42
CA TYR A 234 0.02 11.40 17.41
C TYR A 234 1.47 11.67 16.96
N GLY A 235 1.65 12.48 15.94
CA GLY A 235 2.94 12.87 15.37
C GLY A 235 3.00 14.33 14.95
N VAL A 236 3.65 14.59 13.80
CA VAL A 236 3.98 15.95 13.35
C VAL A 236 3.25 16.37 12.06
N CYS A 237 2.32 15.56 11.57
CA CYS A 237 1.55 15.88 10.37
C CYS A 237 0.51 16.98 10.63
N ASP A 238 0.42 17.96 9.74
CA ASP A 238 -0.70 18.91 9.69
C ASP A 238 -1.90 18.26 8.99
N TRP A 239 -2.73 17.57 9.77
CA TRP A 239 -3.90 16.83 9.26
C TRP A 239 -4.99 17.74 8.71
N ALA A 240 -5.12 18.97 9.16
CA ALA A 240 -6.07 19.93 8.62
C ALA A 240 -5.67 20.37 7.20
N ALA A 241 -4.39 20.68 7.02
CA ALA A 241 -3.84 21.00 5.70
C ALA A 241 -3.92 19.79 4.76
N PHE A 242 -3.61 18.56 5.26
CA PHE A 242 -3.70 17.33 4.47
C PHE A 242 -5.14 17.06 3.99
N ALA A 243 -6.12 17.07 4.89
CA ALA A 243 -7.53 16.86 4.54
C ALA A 243 -8.02 17.88 3.49
N THR A 244 -7.62 19.15 3.65
CA THR A 244 -7.93 20.22 2.67
C THR A 244 -7.31 19.90 1.31
N ALA A 245 -6.03 19.52 1.26
CA ALA A 245 -5.35 19.21 0.00
C ALA A 245 -5.95 17.97 -0.68
N VAL A 246 -6.26 16.90 0.08
CA VAL A 246 -6.92 15.70 -0.45
C VAL A 246 -8.30 16.04 -1.03
N LYS A 247 -9.08 16.88 -0.36
CA LYS A 247 -10.41 17.29 -0.83
C LYS A 247 -10.33 18.11 -2.12
N GLU A 248 -9.32 18.94 -2.26
CA GLU A 248 -9.15 19.86 -3.41
C GLU A 248 -8.53 19.15 -4.63
N PHE A 249 -7.55 18.28 -4.44
CA PHE A 249 -6.70 17.79 -5.52
C PHE A 249 -6.85 16.31 -5.85
N LEU A 250 -7.40 15.47 -4.96
CA LEU A 250 -7.56 14.04 -5.25
C LEU A 250 -9.02 13.70 -5.63
N PRO A 251 -9.21 12.79 -6.60
CA PRO A 251 -10.54 12.25 -6.91
C PRO A 251 -11.22 11.67 -5.65
N GLU A 252 -12.54 11.85 -5.53
CA GLU A 252 -13.30 11.30 -4.39
C GLU A 252 -13.25 9.77 -4.33
N SER A 253 -12.92 9.11 -5.43
CA SER A 253 -12.72 7.66 -5.53
C SER A 253 -11.52 7.14 -4.75
N VAL A 254 -10.48 7.95 -4.51
CA VAL A 254 -9.30 7.57 -3.72
C VAL A 254 -9.69 7.55 -2.23
N PRO A 255 -9.69 6.39 -1.55
CA PRO A 255 -10.08 6.31 -0.15
C PRO A 255 -9.02 6.89 0.79
N MET A 256 -9.42 7.26 2.00
CA MET A 256 -8.50 7.46 3.12
C MET A 256 -8.08 6.08 3.64
N SER A 257 -6.96 5.56 3.17
CA SER A 257 -6.46 4.23 3.52
C SER A 257 -5.51 4.31 4.70
N MET A 258 -5.98 3.82 5.84
CA MET A 258 -5.22 3.85 7.10
C MET A 258 -4.21 2.71 7.15
N GLU A 259 -2.96 3.05 7.43
CA GLU A 259 -1.87 2.10 7.64
C GLU A 259 -1.39 2.16 9.10
N THR A 260 -2.32 1.90 9.98
CA THR A 260 -2.08 1.87 11.43
C THR A 260 -2.96 0.81 12.08
N LYS A 261 -2.43 0.10 13.04
CA LYS A 261 -3.10 -1.01 13.70
C LYS A 261 -2.93 -0.99 15.21
N ALA A 262 -3.80 -1.73 15.88
CA ALA A 262 -3.72 -1.87 17.32
C ALA A 262 -2.35 -2.43 17.74
N PRO A 263 -1.71 -1.87 18.78
CA PRO A 263 -0.47 -2.41 19.30
C PRO A 263 -0.59 -3.92 19.58
N PRO A 264 0.44 -4.75 19.29
CA PRO A 264 0.35 -6.22 19.42
C PRO A 264 -0.05 -6.70 20.83
N LYS A 265 0.30 -5.94 21.86
CA LYS A 265 0.00 -6.26 23.27
C LYS A 265 -1.36 -5.72 23.73
N MET A 266 -2.14 -5.07 22.86
CA MET A 266 -3.46 -4.55 23.24
C MET A 266 -4.40 -5.72 23.49
N PRO A 267 -5.13 -5.75 24.64
CA PRO A 267 -6.16 -6.75 24.90
C PRO A 267 -7.26 -6.74 23.83
N ASP A 268 -7.74 -7.92 23.43
CA ASP A 268 -8.72 -8.06 22.35
C ASP A 268 -9.99 -7.23 22.58
N ALA A 269 -10.47 -7.15 23.82
CA ALA A 269 -11.61 -6.31 24.18
C ALA A 269 -11.42 -4.81 23.88
N LEU A 270 -10.19 -4.34 23.73
CA LEU A 270 -9.87 -2.95 23.38
C LEU A 270 -9.61 -2.76 21.89
N ARG A 271 -9.30 -3.83 21.15
CA ARG A 271 -9.03 -3.75 19.70
C ARG A 271 -10.26 -3.28 18.92
N GLU A 272 -11.45 -3.66 19.34
CA GLU A 272 -12.71 -3.21 18.75
C GLU A 272 -12.87 -1.68 18.87
N TYR A 273 -12.60 -1.13 20.07
CA TYR A 273 -12.64 0.32 20.28
C TYR A 273 -11.57 1.05 19.45
N PHE A 274 -10.38 0.45 19.35
CA PHE A 274 -9.30 1.00 18.56
C PHE A 274 -9.65 1.03 17.07
N GLY A 275 -10.14 -0.09 16.50
CA GLY A 275 -10.57 -0.16 15.09
C GLY A 275 -11.68 0.82 14.77
N THR A 276 -12.70 0.91 15.61
CA THR A 276 -13.78 1.90 15.48
C THR A 276 -13.27 3.33 15.62
N GLY A 277 -12.31 3.58 16.51
CA GLY A 277 -11.68 4.88 16.72
C GLY A 277 -10.93 5.35 15.50
N ILE A 278 -10.12 4.49 14.88
CA ILE A 278 -9.40 4.80 13.64
C ILE A 278 -10.40 5.10 12.50
N ALA A 279 -11.46 4.30 12.36
CA ALA A 279 -12.48 4.53 11.33
C ALA A 279 -13.15 5.90 11.47
N LYS A 280 -13.52 6.29 12.70
CA LYS A 280 -14.08 7.62 12.98
C LYS A 280 -13.09 8.73 12.65
N LEU A 281 -11.82 8.54 12.99
CA LEU A 281 -10.77 9.49 12.67
C LEU A 281 -10.57 9.61 11.16
N ALA A 282 -10.44 8.51 10.43
CA ALA A 282 -10.37 8.52 8.97
C ALA A 282 -11.57 9.23 8.33
N ARG A 283 -12.77 9.00 8.87
CA ARG A 283 -13.98 9.67 8.42
C ARG A 283 -13.95 11.18 8.65
N SER A 284 -13.36 11.64 9.76
CA SER A 284 -13.19 13.07 10.04
C SER A 284 -12.25 13.78 9.07
N LEU A 285 -11.26 13.05 8.52
CA LEU A 285 -10.37 13.58 7.49
C LEU A 285 -11.05 13.70 6.10
N CYS A 286 -12.25 13.11 5.92
CA CYS A 286 -13.03 13.21 4.69
C CYS A 286 -13.95 14.45 4.62
N LEU A 287 -14.09 15.19 5.72
CA LEU A 287 -15.00 16.35 5.83
C LEU A 287 -14.34 17.64 5.32
#